data_d6376a888478229f30f2569f57cfbfa3
#
_entry.id   d6376a888478229f30f2569f57cfbfa3
#
_cell.length_a   1.000
_cell.length_b   1.000
_cell.length_c   1.000
_cell.angle_alpha   90.00
_cell.angle_beta   90.00
_cell.angle_gamma   90.00
#
_symmetry.space_group_name_H-M   'P 1'
#
loop_
_entity.id
_entity.type
_entity.pdbx_description
1 polymer ?
#
loop_
_entity_poly.entity_id
_entity_poly.type
_entity_poly.pdbx_seq_one_letter_code
_entity_poly.pdbx_strand_id
1 'polypeptide(L)'
;MYQNSKIPLFLMVLSATLCVFNCKENDSQIPEVIKENAHWMFPEFVKVDSINPILNPSSDLKFIEPINHTEIKWEERNVLNPTAVVKDNKVYLMYRSQDLNGTSRIGMAISEDGLHFTKMPAPVLYPDNDDMKLYEWNYKKGTTEQENSESCYFCYFDGVEDPRIIESENGDYIMTYTAYDGKTARLSIASSKDLKTWTKHGLVFNNDKYIDMWSKSGAIVSELRDNKIIAKEINGKYWMYFGDTNLYMATSTDLIHWDIAENEESGKPISVLHPRMGYYDSRLVEPGPYALYKDEGILLIYNGSNAANFNDATLPKFTYAAGQALFDNKNPFKLIDRMESYFIHPDKDYEKIGEVNEVCFVEGLVFFKNKWFLYYGTADSKIAVAVSNK
;
A
#
# COMPACT_ATOMS: atom_id res chain seq x y z
N MET A 1 -6.16 -9.71 82.20
CA MET A 1 -4.96 -10.03 83.00
C MET A 1 -3.75 -9.61 82.21
N TYR A 2 -3.01 -8.78 82.83
CA TYR A 2 -1.73 -8.18 82.49
C TYR A 2 -0.63 -9.13 82.05
N GLN A 3 0.21 -8.77 81.11
CA GLN A 3 1.62 -8.57 81.39
C GLN A 3 2.36 -7.80 80.28
N ASN A 4 2.93 -6.67 80.76
CA ASN A 4 3.93 -5.84 80.10
C ASN A 4 5.27 -6.58 80.02
N SER A 5 6.01 -6.51 78.93
CA SER A 5 7.44 -6.66 78.94
C SER A 5 8.10 -5.56 78.11
N LYS A 6 8.90 -4.75 78.78
CA LYS A 6 9.79 -3.72 78.28
C LYS A 6 11.01 -4.35 77.63
N ILE A 7 11.42 -3.91 76.49
CA ILE A 7 12.71 -4.18 75.86
C ILE A 7 13.47 -2.88 75.71
N PRO A 8 14.76 -2.78 76.04
CA PRO A 8 15.51 -1.55 76.15
C PRO A 8 16.02 -1.03 74.81
N LEU A 9 16.09 0.29 74.81
CA LEU A 9 16.59 1.11 73.71
C LEU A 9 18.12 1.03 73.64
N PHE A 10 18.69 0.41 72.60
CA PHE A 10 20.11 0.47 72.27
C PHE A 10 20.36 1.61 71.29
N LEU A 11 21.03 2.67 71.77
CA LEU A 11 21.53 3.76 70.94
C LEU A 11 22.75 3.25 70.13
N MET A 12 22.61 3.15 68.81
CA MET A 12 23.75 2.95 67.94
C MET A 12 24.03 4.28 67.21
N VAL A 13 25.15 4.87 67.58
CA VAL A 13 25.72 6.06 66.93
C VAL A 13 26.33 5.56 65.60
N LEU A 14 25.71 5.92 64.47
CA LEU A 14 26.29 5.66 63.15
C LEU A 14 26.98 6.94 62.66
N SER A 15 28.30 6.90 62.57
CA SER A 15 29.12 7.93 61.98
C SER A 15 28.89 7.97 60.48
N ALA A 16 28.30 9.03 59.96
CA ALA A 16 28.15 9.27 58.54
C ALA A 16 29.50 9.71 57.95
N THR A 17 30.16 8.84 57.24
CA THR A 17 31.28 9.19 56.36
C THR A 17 30.69 9.63 55.03
N LEU A 18 30.75 10.92 54.72
CA LEU A 18 30.40 11.48 53.39
C LEU A 18 31.45 11.00 52.39
N CYS A 19 31.12 10.01 51.58
CA CYS A 19 31.82 9.75 50.33
C CYS A 19 31.21 10.62 49.27
N VAL A 20 31.89 11.69 48.89
CA VAL A 20 31.58 12.49 47.69
C VAL A 20 31.98 11.67 46.47
N PHE A 21 31.03 10.95 45.89
CA PHE A 21 31.23 10.38 44.57
C PHE A 21 31.08 11.49 43.54
N ASN A 22 32.20 11.86 42.94
CA ASN A 22 32.25 12.69 41.72
C ASN A 22 31.69 11.85 40.58
N CYS A 23 30.38 11.97 40.27
CA CYS A 23 29.81 11.47 39.04
C CYS A 23 30.41 12.33 37.90
N LYS A 24 31.44 11.81 37.25
CA LYS A 24 31.71 12.20 35.87
C LYS A 24 30.50 11.76 35.06
N GLU A 25 29.77 12.70 34.47
CA GLU A 25 28.88 12.45 33.35
C GLU A 25 29.68 11.76 32.25
N ASN A 26 29.55 10.46 32.18
CA ASN A 26 29.86 9.73 30.95
C ASN A 26 28.73 10.09 30.00
N ASP A 27 28.97 11.02 29.09
CA ASP A 27 28.28 11.09 27.82
C ASP A 27 28.41 9.69 27.18
N SER A 28 27.41 8.85 27.44
CA SER A 28 27.19 7.66 26.66
C SER A 28 26.73 8.14 25.28
N GLN A 29 27.69 8.45 24.41
CA GLN A 29 27.45 8.44 22.98
C GLN A 29 26.90 7.06 22.66
N ILE A 30 25.59 6.97 22.47
CA ILE A 30 24.96 5.86 21.79
C ILE A 30 25.70 5.77 20.44
N PRO A 31 26.38 4.67 20.13
CA PRO A 31 26.98 4.54 18.81
C PRO A 31 25.82 4.69 17.82
N GLU A 32 25.87 5.74 17.02
CA GLU A 32 25.12 5.83 15.80
C GLU A 32 25.57 4.64 14.96
N VAL A 33 24.83 3.52 15.10
CA VAL A 33 24.95 2.41 14.17
C VAL A 33 24.33 2.95 12.88
N ILE A 34 25.17 3.65 12.09
CA ILE A 34 24.93 3.81 10.67
C ILE A 34 24.96 2.36 10.14
N LYS A 35 23.79 1.70 10.12
CA LYS A 35 23.61 0.51 9.30
C LYS A 35 23.97 0.99 7.89
N GLU A 36 25.10 0.54 7.35
CA GLU A 36 25.38 0.63 5.93
C GLU A 36 24.08 0.25 5.22
N ASN A 37 23.53 1.15 4.39
CA ASN A 37 22.33 0.89 3.61
C ASN A 37 22.52 -0.46 2.96
N ALA A 38 21.72 -1.45 3.35
CA ALA A 38 21.88 -2.78 2.79
C ALA A 38 21.76 -2.63 1.27
N HIS A 39 22.75 -3.12 0.54
CA HIS A 39 22.94 -2.93 -0.91
C HIS A 39 21.69 -3.24 -1.77
N TRP A 40 20.74 -4.02 -1.21
CA TRP A 40 19.53 -4.42 -1.90
C TRP A 40 18.41 -3.38 -1.90
N MET A 41 18.41 -2.43 -0.95
CA MET A 41 17.36 -1.41 -0.83
C MET A 41 17.43 -0.40 -1.96
N PHE A 42 16.29 0.23 -2.25
CA PHE A 42 16.30 1.47 -3.03
C PHE A 42 17.07 2.55 -2.26
N PRO A 43 17.81 3.42 -2.97
CA PRO A 43 18.34 4.61 -2.37
C PRO A 43 17.21 5.53 -1.88
N GLU A 44 17.56 6.57 -1.13
CA GLU A 44 16.62 7.54 -0.60
C GLU A 44 15.72 8.15 -1.68
N PHE A 45 14.42 8.20 -1.39
CA PHE A 45 13.44 8.94 -2.17
C PHE A 45 13.21 10.31 -1.54
N VAL A 46 13.41 11.37 -2.32
CA VAL A 46 13.22 12.75 -1.90
C VAL A 46 11.88 13.26 -2.40
N LYS A 47 11.01 13.72 -1.51
CA LYS A 47 9.72 14.33 -1.85
C LYS A 47 9.94 15.62 -2.65
N VAL A 48 9.18 15.80 -3.73
CA VAL A 48 9.30 16.99 -4.60
C VAL A 48 8.34 18.07 -4.10
N ASP A 49 8.61 18.62 -2.90
CA ASP A 49 7.71 19.53 -2.19
C ASP A 49 7.39 20.82 -2.93
N SER A 50 8.22 21.23 -3.89
CA SER A 50 7.97 22.42 -4.71
C SER A 50 6.75 22.32 -5.62
N ILE A 51 6.25 21.08 -5.88
CA ILE A 51 5.11 20.81 -6.75
C ILE A 51 4.07 19.87 -6.12
N ASN A 52 4.44 19.16 -5.04
CA ASN A 52 3.50 18.29 -4.34
C ASN A 52 2.38 19.07 -3.63
N PRO A 53 1.14 18.58 -3.66
CA PRO A 53 0.68 17.38 -4.37
C PRO A 53 0.55 17.61 -5.89
N ILE A 54 0.99 16.59 -6.69
CA ILE A 54 0.98 16.66 -8.16
C ILE A 54 -0.40 16.47 -8.79
N LEU A 55 -1.33 15.80 -8.10
CA LEU A 55 -2.73 15.68 -8.49
C LEU A 55 -3.65 15.97 -7.32
N ASN A 56 -4.68 16.76 -7.60
CA ASN A 56 -5.75 17.11 -6.68
C ASN A 56 -7.11 16.66 -7.25
N PRO A 57 -8.15 16.46 -6.43
CA PRO A 57 -9.53 16.28 -6.89
C PRO A 57 -9.96 17.41 -7.83
N SER A 58 -10.93 17.15 -8.71
CA SER A 58 -11.50 18.15 -9.60
C SER A 58 -12.99 17.98 -9.75
N SER A 59 -13.74 19.07 -9.61
CA SER A 59 -15.18 19.12 -9.88
C SER A 59 -15.50 19.46 -11.34
N ASP A 60 -14.49 19.70 -12.19
CA ASP A 60 -14.67 20.10 -13.57
C ASP A 60 -14.82 18.91 -14.53
N LEU A 61 -14.26 17.74 -14.14
CA LEU A 61 -14.30 16.54 -14.95
C LEU A 61 -15.60 15.77 -14.74
N LYS A 62 -16.33 15.56 -15.83
CA LYS A 62 -17.64 14.93 -15.83
C LYS A 62 -17.64 13.67 -16.68
N PHE A 63 -18.46 12.71 -16.27
CA PHE A 63 -18.60 11.42 -16.92
C PHE A 63 -20.07 10.95 -16.81
N ILE A 64 -20.61 10.38 -17.89
CA ILE A 64 -21.91 9.71 -17.84
C ILE A 64 -21.66 8.28 -17.40
N GLU A 65 -22.01 7.98 -16.12
CA GLU A 65 -21.80 6.64 -15.60
C GLU A 65 -22.82 5.66 -16.21
N PRO A 66 -22.40 4.41 -16.55
CA PRO A 66 -23.20 3.53 -17.38
C PRO A 66 -24.33 2.81 -16.65
N ILE A 67 -24.32 2.75 -15.31
CA ILE A 67 -25.30 1.99 -14.54
C ILE A 67 -26.65 2.71 -14.46
N ASN A 68 -26.65 3.99 -14.05
CA ASN A 68 -27.86 4.81 -13.92
C ASN A 68 -27.98 5.85 -15.04
N HIS A 69 -27.01 5.92 -15.97
CA HIS A 69 -26.96 6.89 -17.08
C HIS A 69 -27.01 8.36 -16.61
N THR A 70 -26.36 8.65 -15.47
CA THR A 70 -26.32 10.00 -14.91
C THR A 70 -24.97 10.66 -15.13
N GLU A 71 -24.97 11.99 -15.36
CA GLU A 71 -23.71 12.77 -15.38
C GLU A 71 -23.23 12.96 -13.94
N ILE A 72 -22.00 12.55 -13.68
CA ILE A 72 -21.34 12.67 -12.40
C ILE A 72 -20.01 13.39 -12.52
N LYS A 73 -19.56 14.01 -11.45
CA LYS A 73 -18.21 14.55 -11.28
C LYS A 73 -17.36 13.47 -10.61
N TRP A 74 -16.76 12.64 -11.43
CA TRP A 74 -16.24 11.32 -11.04
C TRP A 74 -14.99 11.34 -10.14
N GLU A 75 -14.32 12.49 -9.96
CA GLU A 75 -13.14 12.65 -9.10
C GLU A 75 -13.21 13.87 -8.18
N GLU A 76 -14.43 14.34 -7.85
CA GLU A 76 -14.57 15.59 -7.08
C GLU A 76 -14.26 15.43 -5.59
N ARG A 77 -14.31 14.21 -5.04
CA ARG A 77 -14.04 13.94 -3.62
C ARG A 77 -12.55 13.71 -3.36
N ASN A 78 -11.98 12.67 -3.95
CA ASN A 78 -10.60 12.24 -3.70
C ASN A 78 -9.91 11.72 -4.97
N VAL A 79 -8.58 11.85 -5.02
CA VAL A 79 -7.69 11.12 -5.92
C VAL A 79 -6.55 10.53 -5.11
N LEU A 80 -6.32 9.22 -5.19
CA LEU A 80 -5.40 8.50 -4.30
C LEU A 80 -4.87 7.22 -4.96
N ASN A 81 -3.96 6.53 -4.27
CA ASN A 81 -3.46 5.19 -4.61
C ASN A 81 -3.11 5.03 -6.09
N PRO A 82 -2.06 5.74 -6.57
CA PRO A 82 -1.70 5.75 -7.98
C PRO A 82 -0.78 4.59 -8.35
N THR A 83 -0.97 4.03 -9.53
CA THR A 83 0.05 3.23 -10.23
C THR A 83 0.60 3.97 -11.42
N ALA A 84 1.75 3.56 -11.96
CA ALA A 84 2.36 4.22 -13.09
C ALA A 84 3.03 3.24 -14.06
N VAL A 85 3.05 3.60 -15.34
CA VAL A 85 3.81 2.92 -16.38
C VAL A 85 4.50 3.93 -17.30
N VAL A 86 5.63 3.53 -17.89
CA VAL A 86 6.32 4.31 -18.91
C VAL A 86 5.95 3.77 -20.29
N LYS A 87 5.39 4.62 -21.15
CA LYS A 87 5.06 4.28 -22.54
C LYS A 87 5.38 5.48 -23.42
N ASP A 88 6.00 5.24 -24.58
CA ASP A 88 6.31 6.27 -25.58
C ASP A 88 7.04 7.49 -24.98
N ASN A 89 8.02 7.23 -24.07
CA ASN A 89 8.79 8.24 -23.35
C ASN A 89 7.95 9.24 -22.53
N LYS A 90 6.80 8.78 -22.02
CA LYS A 90 5.90 9.49 -21.11
C LYS A 90 5.54 8.61 -19.92
N VAL A 91 5.17 9.23 -18.82
CA VAL A 91 4.60 8.54 -17.67
C VAL A 91 3.07 8.62 -17.76
N TYR A 92 2.44 7.46 -17.71
CA TYR A 92 1.00 7.28 -17.57
C TYR A 92 0.73 6.92 -16.11
N LEU A 93 0.06 7.79 -15.38
CA LEU A 93 -0.33 7.61 -13.99
C LEU A 93 -1.81 7.25 -13.96
N MET A 94 -2.14 6.07 -13.44
CA MET A 94 -3.51 5.67 -13.18
C MET A 94 -3.76 5.69 -11.68
N TYR A 95 -4.94 6.13 -11.27
CA TYR A 95 -5.21 6.40 -9.87
C TYR A 95 -6.67 6.14 -9.51
N ARG A 96 -6.89 5.73 -8.28
CA ARG A 96 -8.23 5.69 -7.71
C ARG A 96 -8.76 7.10 -7.57
N SER A 97 -9.98 7.32 -8.04
CA SER A 97 -10.73 8.55 -7.92
C SER A 97 -12.10 8.27 -7.30
N GLN A 98 -12.65 9.22 -6.56
CA GLN A 98 -13.95 9.06 -5.91
C GLN A 98 -14.86 10.25 -6.20
N ASP A 99 -16.13 9.96 -6.50
CA ASP A 99 -17.20 10.95 -6.51
C ASP A 99 -17.74 11.21 -5.09
N LEU A 100 -18.64 12.17 -4.93
CA LEU A 100 -19.25 12.48 -3.61
C LEU A 100 -20.09 11.33 -3.04
N ASN A 101 -20.54 10.41 -3.90
CA ASN A 101 -21.25 9.22 -3.46
C ASN A 101 -20.31 8.08 -3.02
N GLY A 102 -18.99 8.30 -3.02
CA GLY A 102 -18.00 7.33 -2.58
C GLY A 102 -17.77 6.18 -3.58
N THR A 103 -18.22 6.30 -4.83
CA THR A 103 -17.94 5.30 -5.86
C THR A 103 -16.55 5.55 -6.46
N SER A 104 -15.71 4.52 -6.37
CA SER A 104 -14.33 4.55 -6.87
C SER A 104 -14.26 4.15 -8.36
N ARG A 105 -13.39 4.83 -9.09
CA ARG A 105 -13.06 4.59 -10.51
C ARG A 105 -11.58 4.82 -10.73
N ILE A 106 -11.04 4.28 -11.81
CA ILE A 106 -9.62 4.52 -12.16
C ILE A 106 -9.55 5.64 -13.19
N GLY A 107 -8.99 6.76 -12.76
CA GLY A 107 -8.60 7.87 -13.62
C GLY A 107 -7.23 7.65 -14.25
N MET A 108 -6.91 8.46 -15.27
CA MET A 108 -5.58 8.47 -15.90
C MET A 108 -5.10 9.90 -16.14
N ALA A 109 -3.80 10.12 -15.89
CA ALA A 109 -3.11 11.36 -16.24
C ALA A 109 -1.77 11.04 -16.91
N ILE A 110 -1.30 11.93 -17.79
CA ILE A 110 -0.11 11.72 -18.63
C ILE A 110 0.88 12.85 -18.39
N SER A 111 2.17 12.50 -18.29
CA SER A 111 3.28 13.44 -18.09
C SER A 111 4.45 13.20 -19.03
N GLU A 112 5.05 14.27 -19.53
CA GLU A 112 6.29 14.26 -20.30
C GLU A 112 7.55 14.19 -19.41
N ASP A 113 7.44 14.59 -18.15
CA ASP A 113 8.58 14.72 -17.23
C ASP A 113 8.46 13.89 -15.95
N GLY A 114 7.29 13.24 -15.73
CA GLY A 114 7.00 12.48 -14.52
C GLY A 114 6.57 13.34 -13.32
N LEU A 115 6.44 14.65 -13.50
CA LEU A 115 6.15 15.61 -12.44
C LEU A 115 4.87 16.42 -12.71
N HIS A 116 4.66 16.87 -13.94
CA HIS A 116 3.51 17.67 -14.34
C HIS A 116 2.58 16.82 -15.17
N PHE A 117 1.35 16.62 -14.70
CA PHE A 117 0.39 15.70 -15.29
C PHE A 117 -0.82 16.42 -15.87
N THR A 118 -1.27 15.93 -17.03
CA THR A 118 -2.54 16.32 -17.65
C THR A 118 -3.53 15.17 -17.50
N LYS A 119 -4.65 15.41 -16.83
CA LYS A 119 -5.71 14.43 -16.61
C LYS A 119 -6.51 14.13 -17.87
N MET A 120 -6.95 12.87 -17.99
CA MET A 120 -7.95 12.50 -19.00
C MET A 120 -9.34 12.96 -18.57
N PRO A 121 -10.24 13.26 -19.52
CA PRO A 121 -11.56 13.81 -19.20
C PRO A 121 -12.52 12.80 -18.56
N ALA A 122 -12.28 11.50 -18.72
CA ALA A 122 -13.11 10.42 -18.22
C ALA A 122 -12.25 9.31 -17.58
N PRO A 123 -12.81 8.52 -16.66
CA PRO A 123 -12.11 7.37 -16.10
C PRO A 123 -11.86 6.29 -17.16
N VAL A 124 -10.84 5.48 -16.98
CA VAL A 124 -10.44 4.38 -17.89
C VAL A 124 -10.94 3.01 -17.44
N LEU A 125 -11.24 2.84 -16.15
CA LEU A 125 -11.87 1.62 -15.61
C LEU A 125 -12.86 2.03 -14.51
N TYR A 126 -14.05 1.46 -14.54
CA TYR A 126 -15.18 1.85 -13.70
C TYR A 126 -16.22 0.72 -13.58
N PRO A 127 -17.12 0.75 -12.58
CA PRO A 127 -18.28 -0.12 -12.53
C PRO A 127 -19.17 0.06 -13.76
N ASP A 128 -19.51 -1.05 -14.40
CA ASP A 128 -20.32 -1.06 -15.64
C ASP A 128 -21.44 -2.09 -15.54
N ASN A 129 -22.36 -2.13 -16.53
CA ASN A 129 -23.38 -3.16 -16.68
C ASN A 129 -22.80 -4.45 -17.26
N ASP A 130 -21.75 -4.98 -16.63
CA ASP A 130 -21.07 -6.22 -16.93
C ASP A 130 -21.17 -7.20 -15.74
N ASP A 131 -20.59 -8.40 -15.87
CA ASP A 131 -20.61 -9.43 -14.82
C ASP A 131 -19.88 -8.99 -13.54
N MET A 132 -18.95 -8.03 -13.64
CA MET A 132 -18.24 -7.50 -12.49
C MET A 132 -19.07 -6.54 -11.64
N LYS A 133 -20.22 -6.05 -12.13
CA LYS A 133 -21.12 -5.19 -11.38
C LYS A 133 -21.52 -5.80 -10.02
N LEU A 134 -21.63 -7.13 -9.94
CA LEU A 134 -21.96 -7.84 -8.70
C LEU A 134 -20.92 -7.58 -7.59
N TYR A 135 -19.67 -7.31 -7.96
CA TYR A 135 -18.54 -7.16 -7.05
C TYR A 135 -18.02 -5.72 -6.96
N GLU A 136 -18.48 -4.83 -7.85
CA GLU A 136 -18.02 -3.44 -7.97
C GLU A 136 -19.09 -2.41 -7.59
N TRP A 137 -20.34 -2.84 -7.34
CA TRP A 137 -21.47 -1.95 -7.08
C TRP A 137 -22.20 -2.27 -5.79
N ASN A 138 -22.35 -1.27 -4.93
CA ASN A 138 -23.10 -1.40 -3.69
C ASN A 138 -24.59 -1.18 -3.91
N TYR A 139 -25.35 -2.27 -4.08
CA TYR A 139 -26.81 -2.25 -4.27
C TYR A 139 -27.59 -1.70 -3.07
N LYS A 140 -26.97 -1.57 -1.90
CA LYS A 140 -27.59 -1.02 -0.69
C LYS A 140 -27.41 0.49 -0.56
N LYS A 141 -26.54 1.08 -1.39
CA LYS A 141 -26.23 2.50 -1.36
C LYS A 141 -27.49 3.34 -1.59
N GLY A 142 -27.79 4.28 -0.67
CA GLY A 142 -29.01 5.09 -0.70
C GLY A 142 -30.31 4.37 -0.32
N THR A 143 -30.22 3.15 0.24
CA THR A 143 -31.40 2.45 0.80
C THR A 143 -31.54 2.72 2.30
N THR A 144 -32.74 2.49 2.85
CA THR A 144 -33.03 2.59 4.29
C THR A 144 -32.19 1.63 5.15
N GLU A 145 -31.70 0.53 4.58
CA GLU A 145 -30.76 -0.38 5.27
C GLU A 145 -29.42 0.28 5.53
N GLN A 146 -28.94 1.10 4.61
CA GLN A 146 -27.68 1.85 4.78
C GLN A 146 -27.86 3.02 5.75
N GLU A 147 -28.97 3.76 5.67
CA GLU A 147 -29.26 4.88 6.56
C GLU A 147 -29.36 4.45 8.03
N ASN A 148 -29.79 3.21 8.31
CA ASN A 148 -29.87 2.64 9.65
C ASN A 148 -28.55 2.04 10.17
N SER A 149 -27.52 1.94 9.32
CA SER A 149 -26.19 1.45 9.71
C SER A 149 -25.26 2.59 10.10
N GLU A 150 -25.62 3.40 11.10
CA GLU A 150 -24.85 4.56 11.60
C GLU A 150 -23.38 4.30 11.96
N SER A 151 -22.89 3.07 11.85
CA SER A 151 -21.55 2.68 12.30
C SER A 151 -20.61 2.16 11.22
N CYS A 152 -21.01 2.07 9.95
CA CYS A 152 -20.16 1.50 8.91
C CYS A 152 -19.72 2.55 7.88
N TYR A 153 -18.64 3.28 8.19
CA TYR A 153 -17.99 4.22 7.26
C TYR A 153 -17.64 3.57 5.91
N PHE A 154 -17.09 2.35 5.94
CA PHE A 154 -16.68 1.64 4.73
C PHE A 154 -17.85 1.11 3.88
N CYS A 155 -19.02 0.89 4.46
CA CYS A 155 -20.20 0.43 3.71
C CYS A 155 -20.76 1.50 2.75
N TYR A 156 -20.25 2.72 2.83
CA TYR A 156 -20.63 3.81 1.93
C TYR A 156 -19.89 3.73 0.60
N PHE A 157 -18.69 3.15 0.58
CA PHE A 157 -17.84 3.07 -0.60
C PHE A 157 -18.17 1.86 -1.47
N ASP A 158 -17.81 1.93 -2.73
CA ASP A 158 -17.86 0.83 -3.70
C ASP A 158 -16.98 1.17 -4.91
N GLY A 159 -16.88 0.27 -5.85
CA GLY A 159 -16.28 0.54 -7.14
C GLY A 159 -15.02 -0.24 -7.46
N VAL A 160 -14.21 0.37 -8.28
CA VAL A 160 -12.92 -0.14 -8.78
C VAL A 160 -11.80 0.65 -8.11
N GLU A 161 -10.92 -0.02 -7.35
CA GLU A 161 -9.99 0.61 -6.44
C GLU A 161 -8.55 0.13 -6.63
N ASP A 162 -7.59 0.97 -6.22
CA ASP A 162 -6.18 0.64 -5.94
C ASP A 162 -5.51 -0.17 -7.05
N PRO A 163 -5.27 0.42 -8.25
CA PRO A 163 -4.74 -0.28 -9.42
C PRO A 163 -3.23 -0.53 -9.28
N ARG A 164 -2.75 -1.69 -9.72
CA ARG A 164 -1.33 -1.99 -9.92
C ARG A 164 -1.11 -2.54 -11.31
N ILE A 165 -0.15 -2.02 -12.04
CA ILE A 165 0.04 -2.34 -13.46
C ILE A 165 1.48 -2.80 -13.73
N ILE A 166 1.58 -3.86 -14.56
CA ILE A 166 2.83 -4.32 -15.16
C ILE A 166 2.61 -4.58 -16.66
N GLU A 167 3.69 -4.78 -17.42
CA GLU A 167 3.62 -5.28 -18.78
C GLU A 167 3.82 -6.81 -18.80
N SER A 168 3.12 -7.50 -19.69
CA SER A 168 3.43 -8.89 -20.04
C SER A 168 4.57 -8.96 -21.06
N GLU A 169 5.15 -10.14 -21.26
CA GLU A 169 6.17 -10.36 -22.32
C GLU A 169 5.65 -10.00 -23.73
N ASN A 170 4.34 -10.10 -23.95
CA ASN A 170 3.71 -9.77 -25.24
C ASN A 170 3.43 -8.27 -25.41
N GLY A 171 3.73 -7.45 -24.38
CA GLY A 171 3.49 -6.01 -24.36
C GLY A 171 2.06 -5.60 -24.02
N ASP A 172 1.23 -6.52 -23.54
CA ASP A 172 -0.07 -6.21 -22.97
C ASP A 172 0.11 -5.69 -21.54
N TYR A 173 -0.66 -4.71 -21.14
CA TYR A 173 -0.69 -4.22 -19.76
C TYR A 173 -1.64 -5.06 -18.95
N ILE A 174 -1.19 -5.53 -17.79
CA ILE A 174 -1.98 -6.28 -16.83
C ILE A 174 -2.17 -5.43 -15.58
N MET A 175 -3.42 -5.21 -15.21
CA MET A 175 -3.80 -4.46 -14.00
C MET A 175 -4.43 -5.42 -13.00
N THR A 176 -3.89 -5.48 -11.80
CA THR A 176 -4.62 -5.95 -10.64
C THR A 176 -5.34 -4.77 -10.00
N TYR A 177 -6.57 -4.94 -9.56
CA TYR A 177 -7.37 -3.91 -8.89
C TYR A 177 -8.28 -4.53 -7.84
N THR A 178 -8.83 -3.73 -6.97
CA THR A 178 -9.81 -4.18 -5.98
C THR A 178 -11.22 -3.87 -6.48
N ALA A 179 -12.04 -4.89 -6.64
CA ALA A 179 -13.48 -4.75 -6.79
C ALA A 179 -14.12 -4.69 -5.38
N TYR A 180 -14.88 -3.64 -5.10
CA TYR A 180 -15.50 -3.44 -3.78
C TYR A 180 -17.01 -3.19 -3.91
N ASP A 181 -17.81 -4.04 -3.26
CA ASP A 181 -19.27 -4.00 -3.30
C ASP A 181 -19.92 -3.32 -2.07
N GLY A 182 -19.12 -2.59 -1.28
CA GLY A 182 -19.54 -1.99 0.00
C GLY A 182 -19.46 -2.96 1.18
N LYS A 183 -19.06 -4.22 0.95
CA LYS A 183 -18.96 -5.26 1.98
C LYS A 183 -17.64 -6.02 1.93
N THR A 184 -17.23 -6.47 0.75
CA THR A 184 -16.07 -7.36 0.58
C THR A 184 -15.16 -6.82 -0.53
N ALA A 185 -13.89 -6.62 -0.19
CA ALA A 185 -12.85 -6.30 -1.17
C ALA A 185 -12.37 -7.59 -1.83
N ARG A 186 -12.36 -7.63 -3.17
CA ARG A 186 -11.92 -8.79 -3.95
C ARG A 186 -10.91 -8.38 -5.00
N LEU A 187 -9.75 -9.02 -4.95
CA LEU A 187 -8.72 -8.81 -5.96
C LEU A 187 -9.21 -9.26 -7.33
N SER A 188 -9.11 -8.39 -8.30
CA SER A 188 -9.61 -8.53 -9.65
C SER A 188 -8.53 -8.22 -10.67
N ILE A 189 -8.74 -8.62 -11.93
CA ILE A 189 -7.73 -8.47 -12.97
C ILE A 189 -8.35 -7.93 -14.26
N ALA A 190 -7.61 -7.05 -14.92
CA ALA A 190 -7.94 -6.51 -16.23
C ALA A 190 -6.69 -6.41 -17.10
N SER A 191 -6.88 -6.40 -18.43
CA SER A 191 -5.80 -6.19 -19.40
C SER A 191 -6.12 -5.11 -20.41
N SER A 192 -5.06 -4.50 -20.95
CA SER A 192 -5.16 -3.45 -21.98
C SER A 192 -3.99 -3.50 -22.94
N LYS A 193 -4.19 -3.07 -24.18
CA LYS A 193 -3.12 -2.85 -25.18
C LYS A 193 -2.68 -1.40 -25.28
N ASP A 194 -3.51 -0.49 -24.78
CA ASP A 194 -3.35 0.95 -25.03
C ASP A 194 -3.37 1.81 -23.75
N LEU A 195 -3.66 1.21 -22.57
CA LEU A 195 -3.88 1.84 -21.25
C LEU A 195 -5.21 2.59 -21.14
N LYS A 196 -6.00 2.68 -22.21
CA LYS A 196 -7.25 3.44 -22.27
C LYS A 196 -8.48 2.55 -22.25
N THR A 197 -8.38 1.43 -22.96
CA THR A 197 -9.46 0.44 -23.09
C THR A 197 -9.05 -0.80 -22.32
N TRP A 198 -9.85 -1.19 -21.34
CA TRP A 198 -9.57 -2.32 -20.45
C TRP A 198 -10.60 -3.42 -20.61
N THR A 199 -10.12 -4.65 -20.65
CA THR A 199 -10.95 -5.86 -20.59
C THR A 199 -10.85 -6.42 -19.18
N LYS A 200 -11.97 -6.46 -18.45
CA LYS A 200 -12.08 -7.13 -17.14
C LYS A 200 -12.12 -8.64 -17.34
N HIS A 201 -11.27 -9.37 -16.63
CA HIS A 201 -11.19 -10.83 -16.68
C HIS A 201 -11.89 -11.49 -15.49
N GLY A 202 -12.36 -10.72 -14.53
CA GLY A 202 -13.05 -11.21 -13.34
C GLY A 202 -12.20 -11.18 -12.07
N LEU A 203 -12.66 -11.92 -11.07
CA LEU A 203 -11.96 -12.08 -9.80
C LEU A 203 -10.70 -12.93 -9.99
N VAL A 204 -9.61 -12.52 -9.36
CA VAL A 204 -8.34 -13.28 -9.35
C VAL A 204 -8.55 -14.65 -8.70
N PHE A 205 -9.33 -14.73 -7.61
CA PHE A 205 -9.62 -15.96 -6.87
C PHE A 205 -11.10 -16.33 -7.03
N ASN A 206 -11.47 -16.83 -8.21
CA ASN A 206 -12.84 -17.18 -8.55
C ASN A 206 -13.13 -18.67 -8.32
N ASN A 207 -13.12 -19.11 -7.04
CA ASN A 207 -13.52 -20.45 -6.63
C ASN A 207 -14.29 -20.40 -5.31
N ASP A 208 -15.09 -21.42 -5.02
CA ASP A 208 -15.98 -21.47 -3.85
C ASP A 208 -15.27 -21.25 -2.52
N LYS A 209 -13.99 -21.59 -2.44
CA LYS A 209 -13.19 -21.45 -1.22
C LYS A 209 -12.77 -20.00 -0.93
N TYR A 210 -12.51 -19.21 -1.97
CA TYR A 210 -11.88 -17.91 -1.85
C TYR A 210 -12.66 -16.74 -2.44
N ILE A 211 -13.80 -16.97 -3.08
CA ILE A 211 -14.63 -15.93 -3.71
C ILE A 211 -15.03 -14.82 -2.74
N ASP A 212 -15.25 -15.14 -1.47
CA ASP A 212 -15.58 -14.18 -0.41
C ASP A 212 -14.39 -13.85 0.51
N MET A 213 -13.19 -14.29 0.17
CA MET A 213 -11.98 -13.91 0.89
C MET A 213 -11.71 -12.42 0.67
N TRP A 214 -11.52 -11.69 1.77
CA TRP A 214 -11.00 -10.33 1.68
C TRP A 214 -9.62 -10.36 1.06
N SER A 215 -9.49 -9.82 -0.15
CA SER A 215 -8.25 -9.83 -0.93
C SER A 215 -8.09 -8.54 -1.70
N LYS A 216 -6.88 -7.99 -1.70
CA LYS A 216 -6.53 -6.77 -2.42
C LYS A 216 -5.02 -6.66 -2.62
N SER A 217 -4.59 -5.62 -3.33
CA SER A 217 -3.18 -5.20 -3.43
C SER A 217 -2.27 -6.27 -4.02
N GLY A 218 -2.55 -6.67 -5.26
CA GLY A 218 -1.79 -7.69 -5.98
C GLY A 218 -0.49 -7.13 -6.59
N ALA A 219 0.66 -7.41 -5.97
CA ALA A 219 1.99 -7.03 -6.44
C ALA A 219 2.64 -8.18 -7.22
N ILE A 220 2.55 -8.15 -8.55
CA ILE A 220 3.14 -9.17 -9.43
C ILE A 220 4.67 -8.98 -9.47
N VAL A 221 5.41 -10.10 -9.36
CA VAL A 221 6.87 -10.10 -9.49
C VAL A 221 7.25 -9.73 -10.90
N SER A 222 8.03 -8.67 -11.06
CA SER A 222 8.39 -8.07 -12.34
C SER A 222 9.84 -7.63 -12.35
N GLU A 223 10.43 -7.48 -13.52
CA GLU A 223 11.79 -6.97 -13.70
C GLU A 223 11.80 -5.67 -14.49
N LEU A 224 12.81 -4.84 -14.25
CA LEU A 224 13.08 -3.67 -15.08
C LEU A 224 13.86 -4.08 -16.31
N ARG A 225 13.29 -3.90 -17.50
CA ARG A 225 13.92 -4.16 -18.79
C ARG A 225 13.58 -3.03 -19.76
N ASP A 226 14.59 -2.34 -20.28
CA ASP A 226 14.43 -1.22 -21.22
C ASP A 226 13.47 -0.11 -20.72
N ASN A 227 13.58 0.25 -19.44
CA ASN A 227 12.71 1.20 -18.72
C ASN A 227 11.23 0.74 -18.57
N LYS A 228 10.92 -0.52 -18.86
CA LYS A 228 9.62 -1.14 -18.70
C LYS A 228 9.62 -2.10 -17.54
N ILE A 229 8.49 -2.22 -16.89
CA ILE A 229 8.26 -3.16 -15.81
C ILE A 229 7.52 -4.37 -16.39
N ILE A 230 8.25 -5.46 -16.60
CA ILE A 230 7.76 -6.65 -17.29
C ILE A 230 7.63 -7.79 -16.29
N ALA A 231 6.49 -8.50 -16.31
CA ALA A 231 6.24 -9.67 -15.46
C ALA A 231 7.37 -10.69 -15.56
N LYS A 232 7.89 -11.15 -14.44
CA LYS A 232 9.00 -12.09 -14.36
C LYS A 232 8.54 -13.49 -14.02
N GLU A 233 8.81 -14.44 -14.92
CA GLU A 233 8.62 -15.86 -14.64
C GLU A 233 9.78 -16.41 -13.79
N ILE A 234 9.45 -17.16 -12.73
CA ILE A 234 10.39 -17.85 -11.86
C ILE A 234 9.93 -19.30 -11.76
N ASN A 235 10.79 -20.25 -12.15
CA ASN A 235 10.51 -21.69 -12.14
C ASN A 235 9.22 -22.08 -12.90
N GLY A 236 8.98 -21.45 -14.07
CA GLY A 236 7.83 -21.76 -14.94
C GLY A 236 6.50 -21.16 -14.47
N LYS A 237 6.51 -20.19 -13.54
CA LYS A 237 5.33 -19.50 -13.03
C LYS A 237 5.58 -18.03 -12.81
N TYR A 238 4.52 -17.22 -12.93
CA TYR A 238 4.43 -15.88 -12.39
C TYR A 238 4.03 -15.92 -10.93
N TRP A 239 4.47 -14.94 -10.15
CA TRP A 239 4.27 -14.87 -8.70
C TRP A 239 3.67 -13.51 -8.32
N MET A 240 2.79 -13.52 -7.33
CA MET A 240 2.13 -12.31 -6.83
C MET A 240 2.05 -12.33 -5.31
N TYR A 241 2.53 -11.26 -4.67
CA TYR A 241 2.25 -10.96 -3.26
C TYR A 241 0.92 -10.22 -3.17
N PHE A 242 0.04 -10.57 -2.23
CA PHE A 242 -1.25 -9.90 -2.08
C PHE A 242 -1.74 -9.90 -0.62
N GLY A 243 -2.67 -9.00 -0.28
CA GLY A 243 -3.27 -8.90 1.05
C GLY A 243 -3.11 -7.51 1.67
N ASP A 244 -3.80 -7.25 2.78
CA ASP A 244 -3.81 -5.96 3.48
C ASP A 244 -3.67 -6.03 5.02
N THR A 245 -3.46 -7.18 5.57
CA THR A 245 -3.15 -7.40 7.00
C THR A 245 -1.94 -8.30 7.11
N ASN A 246 -2.02 -9.44 6.46
CA ASN A 246 -0.90 -10.33 6.19
C ASN A 246 -0.74 -10.46 4.69
N LEU A 247 0.50 -10.64 4.23
CA LEU A 247 0.74 -10.92 2.81
C LEU A 247 0.77 -12.42 2.57
N TYR A 248 0.08 -12.79 1.51
CA TYR A 248 0.00 -14.14 0.97
C TYR A 248 0.64 -14.20 -0.41
N MET A 249 0.71 -15.40 -0.99
CA MET A 249 1.27 -15.65 -2.30
C MET A 249 0.25 -16.31 -3.21
N ALA A 250 0.27 -15.91 -4.47
CA ALA A 250 -0.43 -16.60 -5.55
C ALA A 250 0.51 -16.85 -6.74
N THR A 251 0.20 -17.85 -7.55
CA THR A 251 0.97 -18.20 -8.76
C THR A 251 0.05 -18.30 -9.97
N SER A 252 0.60 -18.00 -11.16
CA SER A 252 -0.10 -18.09 -12.44
C SER A 252 0.83 -18.61 -13.53
N THR A 253 0.27 -19.16 -14.59
CA THR A 253 0.99 -19.50 -15.82
C THR A 253 0.68 -18.55 -16.99
N ASP A 254 -0.32 -17.66 -16.83
CA ASP A 254 -0.82 -16.81 -17.92
C ASP A 254 -1.08 -15.35 -17.51
N LEU A 255 -0.80 -14.96 -16.24
CA LEU A 255 -1.06 -13.66 -15.64
C LEU A 255 -2.54 -13.32 -15.42
N ILE A 256 -3.47 -14.17 -15.82
CA ILE A 256 -4.91 -13.95 -15.71
C ILE A 256 -5.53 -14.85 -14.64
N HIS A 257 -5.20 -16.14 -14.67
CA HIS A 257 -5.72 -17.14 -13.75
C HIS A 257 -4.68 -17.41 -12.65
N TRP A 258 -5.07 -17.22 -11.39
CA TRP A 258 -4.16 -17.29 -10.25
C TRP A 258 -4.63 -18.29 -9.22
N ASP A 259 -3.70 -19.09 -8.70
CA ASP A 259 -3.92 -20.01 -7.61
C ASP A 259 -3.23 -19.51 -6.35
N ILE A 260 -3.98 -19.47 -5.23
CA ILE A 260 -3.41 -19.16 -3.91
C ILE A 260 -2.48 -20.30 -3.50
N ALA A 261 -1.29 -19.94 -3.04
CA ALA A 261 -0.37 -20.92 -2.46
C ALA A 261 -0.85 -21.32 -1.05
N GLU A 262 -1.13 -22.60 -0.89
CA GLU A 262 -1.65 -23.17 0.35
C GLU A 262 -0.62 -24.06 1.05
N ASN A 263 -0.69 -24.07 2.38
CA ASN A 263 0.03 -25.07 3.17
C ASN A 263 -0.67 -26.43 3.00
N GLU A 264 0.06 -27.45 2.60
CA GLU A 264 -0.47 -28.78 2.26
C GLU A 264 -1.21 -29.46 3.43
N GLU A 265 -0.74 -29.25 4.67
CA GLU A 265 -1.35 -29.88 5.85
C GLU A 265 -2.62 -29.20 6.30
N SER A 266 -2.63 -27.85 6.29
CA SER A 266 -3.75 -27.07 6.84
C SER A 266 -4.74 -26.61 5.77
N GLY A 267 -4.35 -26.63 4.50
CA GLY A 267 -5.14 -26.07 3.39
C GLY A 267 -5.37 -24.57 3.50
N LYS A 268 -4.56 -23.82 4.29
CA LYS A 268 -4.70 -22.38 4.46
C LYS A 268 -3.67 -21.63 3.61
N PRO A 269 -3.96 -20.39 3.19
CA PRO A 269 -3.00 -19.55 2.49
C PRO A 269 -1.69 -19.41 3.28
N ILE A 270 -0.56 -19.49 2.58
CA ILE A 270 0.77 -19.32 3.17
C ILE A 270 1.01 -17.82 3.35
N SER A 271 1.14 -17.37 4.61
CA SER A 271 1.55 -16.01 4.95
C SER A 271 3.05 -15.87 4.84
N VAL A 272 3.52 -14.83 4.13
CA VAL A 272 4.95 -14.56 3.87
C VAL A 272 5.46 -13.29 4.53
N LEU A 273 4.56 -12.36 4.87
CA LEU A 273 4.88 -11.15 5.63
C LEU A 273 3.70 -10.80 6.54
N HIS A 274 3.98 -10.34 7.76
CA HIS A 274 2.96 -10.01 8.75
C HIS A 274 3.39 -8.82 9.61
N PRO A 275 2.46 -8.19 10.35
CA PRO A 275 2.74 -7.09 11.26
C PRO A 275 3.77 -7.43 12.32
N ARG A 276 4.52 -6.43 12.80
CA ARG A 276 5.52 -6.57 13.87
C ARG A 276 5.19 -5.68 15.06
N MET A 277 5.02 -6.27 16.24
CA MET A 277 4.82 -5.50 17.47
C MET A 277 6.01 -4.58 17.74
N GLY A 278 5.73 -3.31 18.08
CA GLY A 278 6.74 -2.28 18.37
C GLY A 278 7.31 -1.55 17.16
N TYR A 279 6.84 -1.88 15.95
CA TYR A 279 7.28 -1.25 14.72
C TYR A 279 6.16 -0.45 14.06
N TYR A 280 6.51 0.43 13.09
CA TYR A 280 5.55 1.24 12.32
C TYR A 280 4.50 0.41 11.56
N ASP A 281 4.78 -0.86 11.29
CA ASP A 281 3.94 -1.82 10.59
C ASP A 281 3.23 -2.79 11.54
N SER A 282 2.93 -2.35 12.76
CA SER A 282 2.38 -3.18 13.84
C SER A 282 0.90 -3.50 13.69
N ARG A 283 0.15 -2.79 12.84
CA ARG A 283 -1.27 -3.03 12.59
C ARG A 283 -1.53 -3.91 11.38
N LEU A 284 -0.90 -3.58 10.26
CA LEU A 284 -1.04 -4.28 8.99
C LEU A 284 0.19 -4.07 8.11
N VAL A 285 0.30 -4.95 7.12
CA VAL A 285 1.21 -4.82 5.97
C VAL A 285 0.42 -5.03 4.69
N GLU A 286 0.72 -4.21 3.66
CA GLU A 286 0.04 -4.22 2.37
C GLU A 286 1.02 -3.95 1.24
N PRO A 287 1.05 -4.72 0.13
CA PRO A 287 1.95 -4.44 -0.98
C PRO A 287 1.79 -3.02 -1.51
N GLY A 288 2.91 -2.39 -1.80
CA GLY A 288 2.97 -1.13 -2.52
C GLY A 288 2.82 -1.36 -4.03
N PRO A 289 3.81 -0.97 -4.85
CA PRO A 289 3.83 -1.28 -6.28
C PRO A 289 4.09 -2.78 -6.53
N TYR A 290 4.31 -3.16 -7.79
CA TYR A 290 4.81 -4.49 -8.15
C TYR A 290 6.08 -4.87 -7.35
N ALA A 291 6.35 -6.17 -7.20
CA ALA A 291 7.59 -6.64 -6.57
C ALA A 291 8.73 -6.69 -7.59
N LEU A 292 9.86 -6.02 -7.33
CA LEU A 292 10.95 -5.89 -8.27
C LEU A 292 11.96 -7.05 -8.15
N TYR A 293 12.09 -7.86 -9.20
CA TYR A 293 13.11 -8.89 -9.30
C TYR A 293 14.47 -8.26 -9.57
N LYS A 294 15.47 -8.60 -8.75
CA LYS A 294 16.87 -8.16 -8.84
C LYS A 294 17.81 -9.33 -8.61
N ASP A 295 19.10 -9.13 -8.85
CA ASP A 295 20.13 -10.16 -8.60
C ASP A 295 20.21 -10.51 -7.11
N GLU A 296 19.99 -9.55 -6.22
CA GLU A 296 20.02 -9.73 -4.77
C GLU A 296 18.77 -10.46 -4.24
N GLY A 297 17.67 -10.46 -4.98
CA GLY A 297 16.40 -11.05 -4.57
C GLY A 297 15.20 -10.33 -5.17
N ILE A 298 14.01 -10.61 -4.62
CA ILE A 298 12.76 -9.93 -4.97
C ILE A 298 12.53 -8.83 -3.94
N LEU A 299 12.65 -7.58 -4.37
CA LEU A 299 12.41 -6.41 -3.52
C LEU A 299 10.94 -6.04 -3.55
N LEU A 300 10.29 -6.12 -2.40
CA LEU A 300 8.91 -5.68 -2.18
C LEU A 300 8.91 -4.38 -1.38
N ILE A 301 8.43 -3.28 -1.99
CA ILE A 301 8.01 -2.10 -1.24
C ILE A 301 6.62 -2.40 -0.68
N TYR A 302 6.40 -2.15 0.60
CA TYR A 302 5.12 -2.37 1.24
C TYR A 302 4.71 -1.19 2.13
N ASN A 303 3.42 -0.98 2.26
CA ASN A 303 2.83 -0.06 3.22
C ASN A 303 2.63 -0.76 4.55
N GLY A 304 3.01 -0.13 5.64
CA GLY A 304 2.70 -0.55 6.99
C GLY A 304 1.80 0.45 7.69
N SER A 305 0.97 0.00 8.62
CA SER A 305 0.18 0.89 9.47
C SER A 305 0.51 0.68 10.94
N ASN A 306 0.67 1.79 11.64
CA ASN A 306 0.99 1.83 13.06
C ASN A 306 -0.25 1.46 13.90
N ALA A 307 -0.13 0.55 14.84
CA ALA A 307 -1.25 0.11 15.68
C ALA A 307 -1.63 1.14 16.77
N ALA A 308 -2.78 0.92 17.40
CA ALA A 308 -3.19 1.71 18.57
C ALA A 308 -2.35 1.41 19.82
N ASN A 309 -1.88 0.14 19.94
CA ASN A 309 -1.08 -0.35 21.05
C ASN A 309 0.03 -1.26 20.52
N PHE A 310 1.12 -1.42 21.28
CA PHE A 310 2.31 -2.20 20.88
C PHE A 310 2.89 -1.73 19.55
N ASN A 311 2.86 -0.44 19.34
CA ASN A 311 3.19 0.30 18.11
C ASN A 311 4.57 0.95 18.20
N ASP A 312 5.00 1.58 17.11
CA ASP A 312 6.07 2.56 17.12
C ASP A 312 5.59 3.85 17.80
N ALA A 313 6.17 4.17 18.95
CA ALA A 313 5.78 5.33 19.75
C ALA A 313 6.21 6.68 19.12
N THR A 314 7.07 6.66 18.10
CA THR A 314 7.54 7.86 17.39
C THR A 314 6.54 8.37 16.35
N LEU A 315 5.58 7.52 15.95
CA LEU A 315 4.52 7.85 14.99
C LEU A 315 3.15 7.95 15.66
N PRO A 316 2.26 8.81 15.16
CA PRO A 316 0.85 8.78 15.53
C PRO A 316 0.24 7.38 15.32
N LYS A 317 -0.82 7.08 16.08
CA LYS A 317 -1.59 5.85 15.87
C LYS A 317 -2.24 5.88 14.48
N PHE A 318 -2.26 4.72 13.84
CA PHE A 318 -2.84 4.52 12.51
C PHE A 318 -2.11 5.21 11.36
N THR A 319 -0.94 5.82 11.60
CA THR A 319 -0.07 6.34 10.54
C THR A 319 0.25 5.25 9.55
N TYR A 320 0.13 5.57 8.25
CA TYR A 320 0.63 4.74 7.16
C TYR A 320 2.00 5.26 6.70
N ALA A 321 2.97 4.36 6.73
CA ALA A 321 4.34 4.59 6.29
C ALA A 321 4.83 3.38 5.49
N ALA A 322 5.83 3.56 4.62
CA ALA A 322 6.29 2.46 3.79
C ALA A 322 7.70 1.98 4.13
N GLY A 323 7.90 0.68 3.96
CA GLY A 323 9.17 -0.01 4.11
C GLY A 323 9.49 -0.91 2.93
N GLN A 324 10.61 -1.61 3.04
CA GLN A 324 11.09 -2.52 2.03
C GLN A 324 11.41 -3.88 2.64
N ALA A 325 11.14 -4.95 1.90
CA ALA A 325 11.46 -6.32 2.25
C ALA A 325 12.12 -7.04 1.07
N LEU A 326 13.10 -7.89 1.35
CA LEU A 326 13.79 -8.69 0.36
C LEU A 326 13.38 -10.15 0.50
N PHE A 327 12.91 -10.75 -0.57
CA PHE A 327 12.63 -12.18 -0.66
C PHE A 327 13.64 -12.87 -1.58
N ASP A 328 13.81 -14.18 -1.40
CA ASP A 328 14.72 -15.00 -2.21
C ASP A 328 14.20 -15.15 -3.65
N ASN A 329 15.04 -14.84 -4.63
CA ASN A 329 14.66 -14.89 -6.05
C ASN A 329 14.51 -16.32 -6.63
N LYS A 330 14.90 -17.35 -5.88
CA LYS A 330 14.69 -18.77 -6.23
C LYS A 330 13.52 -19.39 -5.46
N ASN A 331 13.23 -18.85 -4.27
CA ASN A 331 12.14 -19.27 -3.42
C ASN A 331 11.36 -18.02 -2.92
N PRO A 332 10.39 -17.51 -3.69
CA PRO A 332 9.66 -16.28 -3.36
C PRO A 332 8.90 -16.27 -2.02
N PHE A 333 8.72 -17.43 -1.39
CA PHE A 333 8.15 -17.52 -0.04
C PHE A 333 9.12 -17.09 1.05
N LYS A 334 10.42 -17.15 0.78
CA LYS A 334 11.44 -16.96 1.82
C LYS A 334 11.83 -15.51 1.96
N LEU A 335 11.43 -14.89 3.07
CA LEU A 335 11.92 -13.59 3.49
C LEU A 335 13.41 -13.70 3.86
N ILE A 336 14.26 -12.86 3.23
CA ILE A 336 15.71 -12.76 3.51
C ILE A 336 15.97 -11.65 4.51
N ASP A 337 15.41 -10.45 4.25
CA ASP A 337 15.63 -9.26 5.05
C ASP A 337 14.43 -8.33 5.01
N ARG A 338 14.30 -7.43 5.98
CA ARG A 338 13.21 -6.46 6.08
C ARG A 338 13.68 -5.23 6.83
N MET A 339 13.43 -4.04 6.31
CA MET A 339 13.75 -2.79 6.99
C MET A 339 13.17 -2.76 8.41
N GLU A 340 13.94 -2.29 9.37
CA GLU A 340 13.45 -2.07 10.73
C GLU A 340 12.62 -0.80 10.84
N SER A 341 12.90 0.19 10.01
CA SER A 341 12.24 1.48 9.97
C SER A 341 11.52 1.70 8.63
N TYR A 342 10.73 2.74 8.53
CA TYR A 342 10.14 3.22 7.29
C TYR A 342 11.17 4.05 6.50
N PHE A 343 11.00 4.14 5.17
CA PHE A 343 11.80 5.04 4.33
C PHE A 343 11.00 6.28 3.87
N ILE A 344 9.66 6.24 3.96
CA ILE A 344 8.77 7.36 3.73
C ILE A 344 7.60 7.33 4.72
N HIS A 345 7.22 8.48 5.26
CA HIS A 345 6.16 8.64 6.25
C HIS A 345 5.54 10.03 6.14
N PRO A 346 4.35 10.29 6.72
CA PRO A 346 3.73 11.62 6.71
C PRO A 346 4.54 12.63 7.54
N ASP A 347 5.13 13.61 6.88
CA ASP A 347 5.83 14.74 7.50
C ASP A 347 5.41 16.11 6.95
N LYS A 348 4.61 16.12 5.86
CA LYS A 348 4.08 17.32 5.20
C LYS A 348 2.60 17.52 5.51
N ASP A 349 2.12 18.76 5.45
CA ASP A 349 0.73 19.09 5.77
C ASP A 349 -0.28 18.36 4.86
N TYR A 350 0.06 18.18 3.56
CA TYR A 350 -0.79 17.49 2.61
C TYR A 350 -0.86 15.95 2.83
N GLU A 351 -0.03 15.41 3.70
CA GLU A 351 0.01 13.99 4.07
C GLU A 351 -0.70 13.71 5.40
N LYS A 352 -0.91 14.75 6.21
CA LYS A 352 -1.42 14.65 7.59
C LYS A 352 -2.92 14.79 7.70
N ILE A 353 -3.56 15.55 6.81
CA ILE A 353 -4.99 15.86 6.90
C ILE A 353 -5.67 15.60 5.55
N GLY A 354 -6.71 14.76 5.57
CA GLY A 354 -7.52 14.42 4.40
C GLY A 354 -8.68 13.51 4.75
N GLU A 355 -9.08 12.62 3.87
CA GLU A 355 -10.11 11.60 4.12
C GLU A 355 -9.67 10.65 5.25
N VAL A 356 -8.40 10.21 5.21
CA VAL A 356 -7.73 9.50 6.29
C VAL A 356 -6.47 10.27 6.66
N ASN A 357 -6.33 10.61 7.93
CA ASN A 357 -5.17 11.38 8.39
C ASN A 357 -3.90 10.53 8.49
N GLU A 358 -2.72 11.18 8.37
CA GLU A 358 -1.40 10.57 8.56
C GLU A 358 -1.13 9.40 7.59
N VAL A 359 -1.29 9.66 6.27
CA VAL A 359 -1.08 8.64 5.23
C VAL A 359 -0.05 9.06 4.20
N CYS A 360 0.98 8.20 4.04
CA CYS A 360 1.77 8.04 2.83
C CYS A 360 1.57 6.61 2.31
N PHE A 361 0.71 6.43 1.30
CA PHE A 361 0.41 5.13 0.72
C PHE A 361 1.10 4.99 -0.64
N VAL A 362 2.23 4.26 -0.67
CA VAL A 362 3.03 4.09 -1.90
C VAL A 362 2.47 2.98 -2.76
N GLU A 363 2.29 3.25 -4.08
CA GLU A 363 1.71 2.26 -4.98
C GLU A 363 2.25 2.36 -6.42
N GLY A 364 2.69 3.53 -6.87
CA GLY A 364 3.27 3.73 -8.19
C GLY A 364 4.79 3.82 -8.18
N LEU A 365 5.47 3.05 -9.02
CA LEU A 365 6.93 3.07 -9.14
C LEU A 365 7.34 2.90 -10.60
N VAL A 366 8.12 3.83 -11.14
CA VAL A 366 8.68 3.73 -12.50
C VAL A 366 10.13 4.20 -12.55
N PHE A 367 10.90 3.59 -13.45
CA PHE A 367 12.20 4.09 -13.85
C PHE A 367 12.05 4.91 -15.13
N PHE A 368 12.29 6.22 -15.04
CA PHE A 368 12.07 7.15 -16.13
C PHE A 368 13.18 8.20 -16.16
N LYS A 369 13.75 8.48 -17.33
CA LYS A 369 14.85 9.45 -17.51
C LYS A 369 15.98 9.27 -16.49
N ASN A 370 16.41 8.01 -16.29
CA ASN A 370 17.48 7.60 -15.37
C ASN A 370 17.22 7.90 -13.87
N LYS A 371 15.95 7.96 -13.45
CA LYS A 371 15.53 8.16 -12.06
C LYS A 371 14.38 7.23 -11.72
N TRP A 372 14.26 6.86 -10.45
CA TRP A 372 13.07 6.24 -9.93
C TRP A 372 12.08 7.31 -9.46
N PHE A 373 10.84 7.21 -9.89
CA PHE A 373 9.72 8.02 -9.44
C PHE A 373 8.78 7.14 -8.62
N LEU A 374 8.55 7.51 -7.36
CA LEU A 374 7.63 6.85 -6.45
C LEU A 374 6.41 7.75 -6.27
N TYR A 375 5.27 7.30 -6.79
CA TYR A 375 4.00 8.00 -6.64
C TYR A 375 3.21 7.40 -5.49
N TYR A 376 2.59 8.25 -4.68
CA TYR A 376 1.89 7.81 -3.48
C TYR A 376 0.64 8.65 -3.20
N GLY A 377 -0.35 8.00 -2.56
CA GLY A 377 -1.53 8.66 -2.00
C GLY A 377 -1.17 9.38 -0.70
N THR A 378 -1.72 10.57 -0.51
CA THR A 378 -1.50 11.41 0.65
C THR A 378 -2.80 11.67 1.36
N ALA A 379 -2.89 11.29 2.65
CA ALA A 379 -4.08 11.44 3.49
C ALA A 379 -5.38 10.98 2.78
N ASP A 380 -5.29 9.96 1.91
CA ASP A 380 -6.36 9.42 1.05
C ASP A 380 -7.14 10.46 0.25
N SER A 381 -6.49 11.56 -0.14
CA SER A 381 -7.17 12.70 -0.76
C SER A 381 -6.48 13.24 -2.00
N LYS A 382 -5.16 13.10 -2.08
CA LYS A 382 -4.32 13.68 -3.15
C LYS A 382 -3.19 12.73 -3.51
N ILE A 383 -2.46 13.06 -4.57
CA ILE A 383 -1.31 12.27 -5.02
C ILE A 383 -0.05 13.14 -5.01
N ALA A 384 1.02 12.58 -4.49
CA ALA A 384 2.34 13.18 -4.46
C ALA A 384 3.40 12.29 -5.11
N VAL A 385 4.60 12.82 -5.29
CA VAL A 385 5.75 12.13 -5.87
C VAL A 385 7.01 12.35 -5.04
N ALA A 386 7.79 11.28 -4.90
CA ALA A 386 9.17 11.32 -4.42
C ALA A 386 10.10 10.74 -5.50
N VAL A 387 11.30 11.27 -5.62
CA VAL A 387 12.25 10.89 -6.67
C VAL A 387 13.57 10.46 -6.04
N SER A 388 14.12 9.34 -6.52
CA SER A 388 15.43 8.87 -6.12
C SER A 388 16.40 9.01 -7.28
N ASN A 389 17.56 9.61 -7.00
CA ASN A 389 18.69 9.52 -7.90
C ASN A 389 19.31 8.12 -7.75
N LYS A 390 19.67 7.53 -8.88
CA LYS A 390 20.25 6.19 -8.96
C LYS A 390 21.46 6.03 -8.06
#